data_cc01ae3c9abc44db1512e93793df6e1d
#
_entry.id   cc01ae3c9abc44db1512e93793df6e1d
#
_cell.length_a   1.000
_cell.length_b   1.000
_cell.length_c   1.000
_cell.angle_alpha   90.00
_cell.angle_beta   90.00
_cell.angle_gamma   90.00
#
_symmetry.space_group_name_H-M   'P 1'
#
loop_
_entity.id
_entity.type
_entity.pdbx_description
1 polymer ?
#
loop_
_entity_poly.entity_id
_entity_poly.type
_entity_poly.pdbx_seq_one_letter_code
_entity_poly.pdbx_strand_id
1 'polypeptide(L)'
;MSDRHGSGRAARPFLYVVVCAAGVAEDVGELIDAARERGWEAGVIATPVAMGGFFDVADVEARTGRPVRSAWRTPGDPRPFPAPDAVVVAPATFNTVNKWAAGLADTLAVATLCEATGLGVPVAVLPCVADALAPHPAYGESLDRLRGMGVRFGDPYTGEAGEGGGRPGFGWERALDLLERP
;
A
#
# COMPACT_ATOMS: atom_id res chain seq x y z
N MET A 1 0.49 -21.48 45.22
CA MET A 1 0.43 -22.12 43.92
C MET A 1 -0.71 -21.48 43.19
N SER A 2 -0.43 -20.48 42.37
CA SER A 2 -1.41 -19.71 41.64
C SER A 2 -0.92 -19.60 40.20
N ASP A 3 -1.46 -20.42 39.36
CA ASP A 3 -1.27 -20.38 37.90
C ASP A 3 -1.86 -19.09 37.33
N ARG A 4 -0.99 -18.18 36.93
CA ARG A 4 -1.36 -17.08 36.04
C ARG A 4 -1.08 -17.51 34.61
N HIS A 5 -2.01 -18.25 34.00
CA HIS A 5 -2.09 -18.34 32.56
C HIS A 5 -2.69 -17.02 32.04
N GLY A 6 -1.84 -16.03 31.88
CA GLY A 6 -2.15 -14.90 31.02
C GLY A 6 -2.09 -15.38 29.57
N SER A 7 -3.24 -15.61 28.96
CA SER A 7 -3.35 -15.82 27.51
C SER A 7 -2.92 -14.50 26.82
N GLY A 8 -1.64 -14.35 26.53
CA GLY A 8 -1.12 -13.31 25.68
C GLY A 8 -1.72 -13.53 24.29
N ARG A 9 -2.75 -12.78 23.95
CA ARG A 9 -3.23 -12.68 22.56
C ARG A 9 -2.04 -12.20 21.75
N ALA A 10 -1.51 -13.05 20.88
CA ALA A 10 -0.43 -12.67 19.99
C ALA A 10 -0.83 -11.34 19.31
N ALA A 11 0.08 -10.38 19.31
CA ALA A 11 -0.17 -9.10 18.65
C ALA A 11 -0.50 -9.37 17.18
N ARG A 12 -1.55 -8.74 16.67
CA ARG A 12 -1.91 -8.88 15.25
C ARG A 12 -0.79 -8.29 14.40
N PRO A 13 -0.47 -8.92 13.26
CA PRO A 13 0.51 -8.35 12.34
C PRO A 13 0.02 -7.00 11.80
N PHE A 14 0.95 -6.11 11.51
CA PHE A 14 0.65 -4.75 11.07
C PHE A 14 1.00 -4.54 9.60
N LEU A 15 0.02 -4.12 8.83
CA LEU A 15 0.11 -3.85 7.39
C LEU A 15 0.21 -2.35 7.12
N TYR A 16 1.23 -1.93 6.36
CA TYR A 16 1.18 -0.60 5.74
C TYR A 16 0.48 -0.70 4.39
N VAL A 17 -0.54 0.13 4.19
CA VAL A 17 -1.23 0.30 2.91
C VAL A 17 -0.80 1.63 2.31
N VAL A 18 -0.02 1.58 1.24
CA VAL A 18 0.40 2.77 0.49
C VAL A 18 -0.58 3.02 -0.65
N VAL A 19 -1.22 4.19 -0.65
CA VAL A 19 -2.25 4.58 -1.62
C VAL A 19 -1.74 5.68 -2.53
N CYS A 20 -1.76 5.43 -3.85
CA CYS A 20 -1.40 6.42 -4.86
C CYS A 20 -2.65 6.98 -5.55
N ALA A 21 -2.48 8.14 -6.21
CA ALA A 21 -3.55 8.85 -6.90
C ALA A 21 -3.94 8.15 -8.23
N ALA A 22 -4.86 7.20 -8.15
CA ALA A 22 -5.48 6.55 -9.29
C ALA A 22 -6.99 6.44 -9.05
N GLY A 23 -7.79 6.41 -10.13
CA GLY A 23 -9.24 6.46 -10.01
C GLY A 23 -9.87 5.34 -9.19
N VAL A 24 -9.22 4.18 -9.09
CA VAL A 24 -9.68 3.07 -8.24
C VAL A 24 -9.44 3.30 -6.75
N ALA A 25 -8.66 4.32 -6.35
CA ALA A 25 -8.31 4.55 -4.95
C ALA A 25 -9.54 4.88 -4.08
N GLU A 26 -10.66 5.31 -4.68
CA GLU A 26 -11.93 5.54 -3.98
C GLU A 26 -12.41 4.30 -3.21
N ASP A 27 -12.10 3.11 -3.73
CA ASP A 27 -12.53 1.82 -3.17
C ASP A 27 -11.47 1.18 -2.24
N VAL A 28 -10.45 1.91 -1.81
CA VAL A 28 -9.37 1.36 -0.94
C VAL A 28 -9.89 0.76 0.37
N GLY A 29 -11.08 1.15 0.80
CA GLY A 29 -11.78 0.55 1.93
C GLY A 29 -11.96 -0.96 1.81
N GLU A 30 -12.11 -1.51 0.58
CA GLU A 30 -12.23 -2.95 0.33
C GLU A 30 -10.94 -3.69 0.77
N LEU A 31 -9.76 -3.14 0.45
CA LEU A 31 -8.48 -3.71 0.88
C LEU A 31 -8.34 -3.70 2.41
N ILE A 32 -8.75 -2.61 3.05
CA ILE A 32 -8.66 -2.47 4.51
C ILE A 32 -9.56 -3.50 5.20
N ASP A 33 -10.77 -3.68 4.71
CA ASP A 33 -11.71 -4.67 5.26
C ASP A 33 -11.20 -6.09 5.04
N ALA A 34 -10.74 -6.44 3.84
CA ALA A 34 -10.14 -7.73 3.53
C ALA A 34 -8.90 -8.02 4.40
N ALA A 35 -8.04 -7.03 4.63
CA ALA A 35 -6.88 -7.16 5.52
C ALA A 35 -7.32 -7.45 6.96
N ARG A 36 -8.33 -6.74 7.45
CA ARG A 36 -8.89 -6.95 8.79
C ARG A 36 -9.50 -8.34 8.96
N GLU A 37 -10.22 -8.83 7.94
CA GLU A 37 -10.79 -10.18 7.92
C GLU A 37 -9.70 -11.26 7.99
N ARG A 38 -8.55 -11.03 7.38
CA ARG A 38 -7.35 -11.89 7.44
C ARG A 38 -6.51 -11.68 8.71
N GLY A 39 -6.99 -10.88 9.66
CA GLY A 39 -6.37 -10.68 10.97
C GLY A 39 -5.28 -9.61 11.03
N TRP A 40 -5.10 -8.80 9.99
CA TRP A 40 -4.18 -7.67 9.99
C TRP A 40 -4.75 -6.45 10.72
N GLU A 41 -3.89 -5.69 11.40
CA GLU A 41 -4.11 -4.27 11.65
C GLU A 41 -3.48 -3.47 10.52
N ALA A 42 -4.10 -2.36 10.12
CA ALA A 42 -3.62 -1.55 9.01
C ALA A 42 -3.39 -0.09 9.38
N GLY A 43 -2.38 0.51 8.74
CA GLY A 43 -2.15 1.96 8.72
C GLY A 43 -1.95 2.44 7.28
N VAL A 44 -2.62 3.53 6.91
CA VAL A 44 -2.61 4.03 5.54
C VAL A 44 -1.62 5.19 5.38
N ILE A 45 -0.78 5.09 4.35
CA ILE A 45 0.15 6.13 3.93
C ILE A 45 -0.21 6.52 2.50
N ALA A 46 -0.74 7.71 2.31
CA ALA A 46 -1.14 8.20 0.99
C ALA A 46 -0.04 9.07 0.36
N THR A 47 0.08 9.04 -0.96
CA THR A 47 0.85 10.07 -1.64
C THR A 47 0.17 11.43 -1.48
N PRO A 48 0.92 12.57 -1.45
CA PRO A 48 0.31 13.89 -1.32
C PRO A 48 -0.79 14.16 -2.35
N VAL A 49 -0.64 13.66 -3.57
CA VAL A 49 -1.65 13.82 -4.63
C VAL A 49 -2.90 13.00 -4.32
N ALA A 50 -2.77 11.81 -3.74
CA ALA A 50 -3.91 10.96 -3.40
C ALA A 50 -4.81 11.61 -2.32
N MET A 51 -4.23 12.39 -1.41
CA MET A 51 -4.97 13.17 -0.42
C MET A 51 -5.87 14.25 -1.04
N GLY A 52 -5.67 14.57 -2.31
CA GLY A 52 -6.45 15.58 -3.05
C GLY A 52 -7.84 15.11 -3.51
N GLY A 53 -8.45 14.11 -2.84
CA GLY A 53 -9.82 13.68 -3.12
C GLY A 53 -9.92 12.39 -3.94
N PHE A 54 -8.88 11.55 -3.96
CA PHE A 54 -8.92 10.26 -4.64
C PHE A 54 -9.61 9.16 -3.82
N PHE A 55 -9.80 9.37 -2.53
CA PHE A 55 -10.52 8.47 -1.62
C PHE A 55 -11.07 9.27 -0.44
N ASP A 56 -12.03 8.71 0.28
CA ASP A 56 -12.57 9.30 1.50
C ASP A 56 -11.64 9.04 2.69
N VAL A 57 -10.92 10.07 3.10
CA VAL A 57 -9.96 10.00 4.23
C VAL A 57 -10.68 9.65 5.54
N ALA A 58 -11.87 10.23 5.78
CA ALA A 58 -12.61 10.00 7.02
C ALA A 58 -13.11 8.55 7.12
N ASP A 59 -13.57 7.96 6.01
CA ASP A 59 -13.95 6.54 5.95
C ASP A 59 -12.76 5.63 6.23
N VAL A 60 -11.60 5.90 5.60
CA VAL A 60 -10.37 5.13 5.81
C VAL A 60 -9.89 5.22 7.26
N GLU A 61 -9.93 6.40 7.87
CA GLU A 61 -9.57 6.58 9.27
C GLU A 61 -10.53 5.86 10.22
N ALA A 62 -11.83 5.88 9.90
CA ALA A 62 -12.84 5.13 10.67
C ALA A 62 -12.62 3.61 10.60
N ARG A 63 -12.26 3.07 9.43
CA ARG A 63 -11.99 1.63 9.23
C ARG A 63 -10.71 1.16 9.94
N THR A 64 -9.65 1.97 9.90
CA THR A 64 -8.34 1.63 10.49
C THR A 64 -8.24 1.98 11.97
N GLY A 65 -9.06 2.94 12.45
CA GLY A 65 -8.92 3.54 13.77
C GLY A 65 -7.64 4.39 13.92
N ARG A 66 -7.03 4.81 12.81
CA ARG A 66 -5.74 5.50 12.76
C ARG A 66 -5.77 6.63 11.73
N PRO A 67 -5.02 7.73 11.94
CA PRO A 67 -4.95 8.81 10.97
C PRO A 67 -4.25 8.35 9.69
N VAL A 68 -4.74 8.82 8.53
CA VAL A 68 -4.02 8.67 7.25
C VAL A 68 -2.80 9.57 7.26
N ARG A 69 -1.66 9.03 6.84
CA ARG A 69 -0.39 9.75 6.78
C ARG A 69 -0.02 10.11 5.33
N SER A 70 0.45 11.33 5.12
CA SER A 70 0.95 11.76 3.80
C SER A 70 2.18 12.66 3.90
N ALA A 71 2.49 13.15 5.11
CA ALA A 71 3.61 14.03 5.39
C ALA A 71 4.48 13.47 6.51
N TRP A 72 5.73 13.89 6.53
CA TRP A 72 6.67 13.59 7.59
C TRP A 72 6.16 14.10 8.93
N ARG A 73 6.45 13.37 10.00
CA ARG A 73 6.28 13.86 11.36
C ARG A 73 7.38 14.85 11.71
N THR A 74 7.09 15.76 12.61
CA THR A 74 8.12 16.63 13.18
C THR A 74 8.99 15.88 14.21
N PRO A 75 10.26 16.28 14.37
CA PRO A 75 11.09 15.71 15.41
C PRO A 75 10.41 15.85 16.80
N GLY A 76 10.31 14.73 17.52
CA GLY A 76 9.63 14.67 18.82
C GLY A 76 8.20 14.11 18.78
N ASP A 77 7.55 14.08 17.64
CA ASP A 77 6.24 13.44 17.51
C ASP A 77 6.33 11.92 17.71
N PRO A 78 5.36 11.30 18.38
CA PRO A 78 5.31 9.85 18.52
C PRO A 78 5.18 9.19 17.14
N ARG A 79 5.65 7.96 17.02
CA ARG A 79 5.41 7.15 15.81
C ARG A 79 3.93 6.82 15.73
N PRO A 80 3.23 7.19 14.65
CA PRO A 80 1.78 6.97 14.54
C PRO A 80 1.42 5.49 14.33
N PHE A 81 2.35 4.71 13.78
CA PHE A 81 2.19 3.29 13.48
C PHE A 81 3.34 2.47 14.07
N PRO A 82 3.12 1.22 14.47
CA PRO A 82 4.20 0.28 14.73
C PRO A 82 5.00 0.00 13.44
N ALA A 83 6.11 -0.73 13.55
CA ALA A 83 6.83 -1.21 12.38
C ALA A 83 5.92 -2.17 11.57
N PRO A 84 5.97 -2.15 10.23
CA PRO A 84 5.14 -3.02 9.42
C PRO A 84 5.72 -4.43 9.35
N ASP A 85 4.86 -5.43 9.42
CA ASP A 85 5.19 -6.81 9.10
C ASP A 85 5.13 -7.07 7.59
N ALA A 86 4.34 -6.26 6.87
CA ALA A 86 4.27 -6.25 5.42
C ALA A 86 3.78 -4.89 4.88
N VAL A 87 3.99 -4.65 3.60
CA VAL A 87 3.51 -3.45 2.90
C VAL A 87 2.72 -3.85 1.66
N VAL A 88 1.59 -3.21 1.45
CA VAL A 88 0.83 -3.26 0.19
C VAL A 88 0.85 -1.89 -0.46
N VAL A 89 1.13 -1.83 -1.75
CA VAL A 89 0.99 -0.62 -2.58
C VAL A 89 -0.17 -0.83 -3.53
N ALA A 90 -1.30 -0.26 -3.21
CA ALA A 90 -2.52 -0.42 -4.00
C ALA A 90 -3.45 0.80 -3.85
N PRO A 91 -3.77 1.47 -4.95
CA PRO A 91 -3.17 1.30 -6.29
C PRO A 91 -1.76 1.89 -6.37
N ALA A 92 -0.89 1.30 -7.20
CA ALA A 92 0.43 1.83 -7.48
C ALA A 92 0.46 2.51 -8.87
N THR A 93 0.85 3.79 -8.90
CA THR A 93 0.93 4.56 -10.15
C THR A 93 2.30 4.48 -10.80
N PHE A 94 2.35 4.77 -12.10
CA PHE A 94 3.59 4.92 -12.88
C PHE A 94 4.65 5.76 -12.17
N ASN A 95 4.27 6.94 -11.67
CA ASN A 95 5.19 7.85 -11.02
C ASN A 95 5.78 7.25 -9.73
N THR A 96 4.95 6.62 -8.90
CA THR A 96 5.40 6.03 -7.64
C THR A 96 6.34 4.85 -7.88
N VAL A 97 6.03 3.97 -8.83
CA VAL A 97 6.88 2.82 -9.19
C VAL A 97 8.24 3.29 -9.68
N ASN A 98 8.28 4.27 -10.59
CA ASN A 98 9.54 4.78 -11.14
C ASN A 98 10.40 5.51 -10.09
N LYS A 99 9.79 6.35 -9.25
CA LYS A 99 10.49 7.02 -8.16
C LYS A 99 11.09 6.03 -7.18
N TRP A 100 10.31 5.05 -6.76
CA TRP A 100 10.74 4.01 -5.83
C TRP A 100 11.92 3.21 -6.40
N ALA A 101 11.80 2.72 -7.64
CA ALA A 101 12.88 1.98 -8.31
C ALA A 101 14.16 2.81 -8.47
N ALA A 102 14.03 4.12 -8.65
CA ALA A 102 15.16 5.05 -8.74
C ALA A 102 15.71 5.49 -7.36
N GLY A 103 15.06 5.12 -6.25
CA GLY A 103 15.46 5.53 -4.91
C GLY A 103 15.17 7.00 -4.58
N LEU A 104 14.19 7.60 -5.26
CA LEU A 104 13.78 9.00 -5.04
C LEU A 104 12.80 9.07 -3.86
N ALA A 105 13.31 9.28 -2.66
CA ALA A 105 12.52 9.29 -1.42
C ALA A 105 12.01 10.71 -1.09
N ASP A 106 11.30 11.34 -2.03
CA ASP A 106 10.85 12.73 -1.96
C ASP A 106 9.48 12.93 -1.28
N THR A 107 8.79 11.85 -0.96
CA THR A 107 7.54 11.85 -0.20
C THR A 107 7.57 10.78 0.88
N LEU A 108 6.75 10.92 1.93
CA LEU A 108 6.64 9.91 2.98
C LEU A 108 6.32 8.53 2.39
N ALA A 109 5.39 8.46 1.43
CA ALA A 109 5.00 7.21 0.80
C ALA A 109 6.18 6.51 0.12
N VAL A 110 6.92 7.21 -0.77
CA VAL A 110 8.04 6.59 -1.50
C VAL A 110 9.20 6.28 -0.56
N ALA A 111 9.50 7.14 0.42
CA ALA A 111 10.53 6.87 1.42
C ALA A 111 10.22 5.61 2.23
N THR A 112 8.94 5.43 2.64
CA THR A 112 8.50 4.20 3.33
C THR A 112 8.74 2.96 2.47
N LEU A 113 8.48 3.03 1.17
CA LEU A 113 8.75 1.92 0.24
C LEU A 113 10.25 1.62 0.09
N CYS A 114 11.08 2.66 0.00
CA CYS A 114 12.54 2.51 -0.02
C CYS A 114 13.05 1.85 1.27
N GLU A 115 12.55 2.30 2.44
CA GLU A 115 12.90 1.70 3.73
C GLU A 115 12.46 0.24 3.82
N ALA A 116 11.21 -0.06 3.46
CA ALA A 116 10.66 -1.42 3.51
C ALA A 116 11.50 -2.39 2.65
N THR A 117 11.85 -1.98 1.43
CA THR A 117 12.71 -2.79 0.55
C THR A 117 14.11 -2.98 1.14
N GLY A 118 14.71 -1.92 1.68
CA GLY A 118 16.04 -1.99 2.31
C GLY A 118 16.08 -2.86 3.56
N LEU A 119 14.98 -2.97 4.29
CA LEU A 119 14.83 -3.81 5.48
C LEU A 119 14.37 -5.24 5.16
N GLY A 120 14.08 -5.55 3.89
CA GLY A 120 13.57 -6.87 3.50
C GLY A 120 12.14 -7.15 3.96
N VAL A 121 11.35 -6.10 4.28
CA VAL A 121 9.93 -6.25 4.60
C VAL A 121 9.18 -6.72 3.34
N PRO A 122 8.33 -7.76 3.42
CA PRO A 122 7.54 -8.21 2.27
C PRO A 122 6.68 -7.08 1.69
N VAL A 123 6.79 -6.87 0.37
CA VAL A 123 6.00 -5.84 -0.33
C VAL A 123 5.23 -6.45 -1.49
N ALA A 124 3.93 -6.21 -1.52
CA ALA A 124 3.04 -6.55 -2.63
C ALA A 124 2.48 -5.30 -3.31
N VAL A 125 2.37 -5.34 -4.63
CA VAL A 125 1.98 -4.18 -5.45
C VAL A 125 0.86 -4.55 -6.41
N LEU A 126 -0.19 -3.74 -6.44
CA LEU A 126 -1.21 -3.78 -7.49
C LEU A 126 -1.07 -2.51 -8.35
N PRO A 127 -0.47 -2.62 -9.54
CA PRO A 127 -0.30 -1.48 -10.43
C PRO A 127 -1.64 -1.01 -11.01
N CYS A 128 -1.82 0.30 -11.09
CA CYS A 128 -2.89 0.95 -11.84
C CYS A 128 -2.26 2.06 -12.68
N VAL A 129 -1.92 1.73 -13.92
CA VAL A 129 -1.13 2.57 -14.82
C VAL A 129 -1.89 2.69 -16.15
N ALA A 130 -1.99 3.92 -16.66
CA ALA A 130 -2.65 4.18 -17.93
C ALA A 130 -1.90 3.48 -19.09
N ASP A 131 -2.65 2.95 -20.05
CA ASP A 131 -2.13 2.21 -21.20
C ASP A 131 -1.08 2.99 -22.01
N ALA A 132 -1.22 4.31 -22.07
CA ALA A 132 -0.24 5.17 -22.74
C ALA A 132 1.10 5.29 -21.99
N LEU A 133 1.13 5.01 -20.68
CA LEU A 133 2.34 5.07 -19.85
C LEU A 133 3.01 3.70 -19.66
N ALA A 134 2.22 2.64 -19.69
CA ALA A 134 2.71 1.28 -19.44
C ALA A 134 3.84 0.84 -20.42
N PRO A 135 3.84 1.20 -21.71
CA PRO A 135 4.90 0.84 -22.65
C PRO A 135 6.21 1.64 -22.47
N HIS A 136 6.23 2.66 -21.61
CA HIS A 136 7.44 3.48 -21.43
C HIS A 136 8.60 2.64 -20.86
N PRO A 137 9.80 2.66 -21.49
CA PRO A 137 10.93 1.81 -21.08
C PRO A 137 11.28 1.90 -19.60
N ALA A 138 11.28 3.13 -19.05
CA ALA A 138 11.58 3.35 -17.62
C ALA A 138 10.62 2.58 -16.69
N TYR A 139 9.36 2.32 -17.11
CA TYR A 139 8.42 1.57 -16.30
C TYR A 139 8.77 0.08 -16.25
N GLY A 140 9.09 -0.53 -17.41
CA GLY A 140 9.53 -1.91 -17.49
C GLY A 140 10.82 -2.13 -16.68
N GLU A 141 11.82 -1.27 -16.85
CA GLU A 141 13.08 -1.31 -16.11
C GLU A 141 12.86 -1.16 -14.59
N SER A 142 11.92 -0.31 -14.19
CA SER A 142 11.54 -0.13 -12.78
C SER A 142 10.89 -1.37 -12.19
N LEU A 143 9.98 -2.02 -12.92
CA LEU A 143 9.36 -3.27 -12.49
C LEU A 143 10.41 -4.37 -12.29
N ASP A 144 11.33 -4.52 -13.25
CA ASP A 144 12.38 -5.54 -13.19
C ASP A 144 13.33 -5.30 -12.01
N ARG A 145 13.71 -4.04 -11.80
CA ARG A 145 14.54 -3.66 -10.64
C ARG A 145 13.87 -3.99 -9.32
N LEU A 146 12.61 -3.60 -9.14
CA LEU A 146 11.87 -3.86 -7.91
C LEU A 146 11.60 -5.34 -7.69
N ARG A 147 11.30 -6.11 -8.75
CA ARG A 147 11.20 -7.58 -8.68
C ARG A 147 12.52 -8.20 -8.23
N GLY A 148 13.64 -7.73 -8.76
CA GLY A 148 14.97 -8.15 -8.32
C GLY A 148 15.27 -7.84 -6.85
N MET A 149 14.56 -6.89 -6.24
CA MET A 149 14.61 -6.56 -4.82
C MET A 149 13.58 -7.35 -3.97
N GLY A 150 12.86 -8.30 -4.57
CA GLY A 150 11.87 -9.14 -3.87
C GLY A 150 10.46 -8.58 -3.80
N VAL A 151 10.18 -7.46 -4.50
CA VAL A 151 8.83 -6.89 -4.57
C VAL A 151 7.94 -7.76 -5.46
N ARG A 152 6.74 -8.08 -4.98
CA ARG A 152 5.78 -8.93 -5.66
C ARG A 152 4.71 -8.09 -6.34
N PHE A 153 4.58 -8.23 -7.64
CA PHE A 153 3.61 -7.51 -8.45
C PHE A 153 2.45 -8.41 -8.86
N GLY A 154 1.23 -7.93 -8.66
CA GLY A 154 0.06 -8.44 -9.35
C GLY A 154 0.02 -7.99 -10.81
N ASP A 155 -0.90 -8.55 -11.58
CA ASP A 155 -1.12 -8.14 -12.96
C ASP A 155 -1.48 -6.65 -13.00
N PRO A 156 -0.94 -5.88 -13.95
CA PRO A 156 -1.31 -4.49 -14.11
C PRO A 156 -2.80 -4.39 -14.43
N TYR A 157 -3.48 -3.50 -13.71
CA TYR A 157 -4.86 -3.18 -14.02
C TYR A 157 -4.88 -2.19 -15.18
N THR A 158 -5.41 -2.65 -16.32
CA THR A 158 -5.56 -1.87 -17.56
C THR A 158 -7.02 -1.53 -17.84
N GLY A 159 -7.93 -1.68 -16.86
CA GLY A 159 -9.35 -1.48 -17.05
C GLY A 159 -9.69 -0.07 -17.51
N GLU A 160 -10.39 0.04 -18.64
CA GLU A 160 -11.07 1.26 -19.04
C GLU A 160 -12.08 1.65 -17.97
N ALA A 161 -12.25 2.95 -17.73
CA ALA A 161 -13.31 3.43 -16.85
C ALA A 161 -14.66 2.97 -17.43
N GLY A 162 -15.41 2.18 -16.65
CA GLY A 162 -16.76 1.80 -17.04
C GLY A 162 -17.65 3.04 -17.19
N GLU A 163 -18.69 2.95 -18.03
CA GLU A 163 -19.75 3.95 -18.08
C GLU A 163 -20.40 4.03 -16.70
N GLY A 164 -20.09 5.09 -15.94
CA GLY A 164 -20.54 5.26 -14.55
C GLY A 164 -19.44 5.47 -13.53
N GLY A 165 -18.15 5.50 -13.94
CA GLY A 165 -17.02 5.88 -13.08
C GLY A 165 -16.44 4.77 -12.20
N GLY A 166 -17.10 3.63 -12.06
CA GLY A 166 -16.57 2.45 -11.39
C GLY A 166 -15.62 1.67 -12.29
N ARG A 167 -14.54 1.14 -11.74
CA ARG A 167 -13.61 0.25 -12.46
C ARG A 167 -13.80 -1.17 -11.93
N PRO A 168 -14.73 -1.97 -12.50
CA PRO A 168 -14.96 -3.32 -12.03
C PRO A 168 -13.69 -4.16 -12.22
N GLY A 169 -13.29 -4.89 -11.17
CA GLY A 169 -12.25 -5.92 -11.27
C GLY A 169 -10.84 -5.54 -10.81
N PHE A 170 -10.64 -4.45 -10.04
CA PHE A 170 -9.31 -4.15 -9.48
C PHE A 170 -8.81 -5.20 -8.46
N GLY A 171 -9.64 -6.10 -7.99
CA GLY A 171 -9.22 -7.29 -7.22
C GLY A 171 -8.32 -6.99 -6.02
N TRP A 172 -8.74 -6.12 -5.11
CA TRP A 172 -8.01 -5.65 -3.94
C TRP A 172 -7.38 -6.78 -3.10
N GLU A 173 -8.05 -7.91 -2.95
CA GLU A 173 -7.57 -9.05 -2.16
C GLU A 173 -6.31 -9.68 -2.73
N ARG A 174 -6.07 -9.55 -4.04
CA ARG A 174 -4.87 -10.09 -4.70
C ARG A 174 -3.58 -9.54 -4.09
N ALA A 175 -3.60 -8.33 -3.55
CA ALA A 175 -2.45 -7.76 -2.85
C ALA A 175 -2.07 -8.59 -1.61
N LEU A 176 -3.06 -9.06 -0.87
CA LEU A 176 -2.85 -9.90 0.30
C LEU A 176 -2.42 -11.32 -0.10
N ASP A 177 -3.00 -11.88 -1.16
CA ASP A 177 -2.61 -13.18 -1.69
C ASP A 177 -1.15 -13.21 -2.14
N LEU A 178 -0.64 -12.09 -2.66
CA LEU A 178 0.77 -11.94 -3.02
C LEU A 178 1.69 -11.96 -1.81
N LEU A 179 1.24 -11.51 -0.63
CA LEU A 179 2.03 -11.55 0.60
C LEU A 179 2.13 -12.97 1.17
N GLU A 180 1.10 -13.79 0.98
CA GLU A 180 1.01 -15.15 1.52
C GLU A 180 1.78 -16.20 0.70
N ARG A 181 2.20 -15.88 -0.53
CA ARG A 181 3.00 -16.79 -1.36
C ARG A 181 4.43 -16.83 -0.85
N PRO A 182 4.99 -18.05 -0.62
CA PRO A 182 6.40 -18.22 -0.22
C PRO A 182 7.36 -17.79 -1.31
#